data_ac57dda79db353bbfa592d06b0901070
#
_entry.id   ac57dda79db353bbfa592d06b0901070
#
_cell.length_a   1.000
_cell.length_b   1.000
_cell.length_c   1.000
_cell.angle_alpha   90.00
_cell.angle_beta   90.00
_cell.angle_gamma   90.00
#
_symmetry.space_group_name_H-M   'P 1'
#
loop_
_entity.id
_entity.type
_entity.pdbx_description
1 polymer ?
#
loop_
_entity_poly.entity_id
_entity_poly.type
_entity_poly.pdbx_seq_one_letter_code
_entity_poly.pdbx_strand_id
1 'polypeptide(L)'
;MRSGLLLAGVEGAPYRKTELTLMPGDQIFLYTDGVTEATNQDERLYGEERLLRFLNEHRGASPGELCGLVKEDVDRFVGEALQFDDITMMGVRLKAVRGENLVALVPDKASLETIRDFTCELAERLGAGPGLSGKLHIVVDEIYSNIVNYSGATIAEVSWQLADGKVHLTFSDNGVPYDPLETAEPDITLSAEEREIGGLGVLMVKRFTETMEYHREDNRNILKIVIALPYENTGTGGF
;
A
#
# COMPACT_ATOMS: atom_id res chain seq x y z
N MET A 1 -4.54 -26.20 3.76
CA MET A 1 -3.17 -26.76 4.03
C MET A 1 -3.32 -27.90 4.99
N ARG A 2 -2.71 -29.05 4.76
CA ARG A 2 -2.77 -30.14 5.76
C ARG A 2 -1.86 -29.79 6.92
N SER A 3 -2.35 -29.96 8.16
CA SER A 3 -1.53 -29.81 9.37
C SER A 3 -0.33 -30.75 9.30
N GLY A 4 0.85 -30.21 9.61
CA GLY A 4 2.09 -30.98 9.71
C GLY A 4 2.22 -31.63 11.08
N LEU A 5 3.23 -32.49 11.25
CA LEU A 5 3.60 -33.01 12.56
C LEU A 5 3.97 -31.86 13.51
N LEU A 6 3.69 -32.07 14.80
CA LEU A 6 4.07 -31.12 15.85
C LEU A 6 5.56 -30.79 15.77
N LEU A 7 5.92 -29.51 15.73
CA LEU A 7 7.29 -29.01 15.68
C LEU A 7 8.04 -29.56 16.92
N ALA A 8 9.21 -30.15 16.68
CA ALA A 8 10.03 -30.82 17.71
C ALA A 8 9.37 -32.02 18.41
N GLY A 9 8.22 -32.50 17.94
CA GLY A 9 7.56 -33.68 18.52
C GLY A 9 8.22 -34.99 18.16
N VAL A 10 8.93 -35.07 17.03
CA VAL A 10 9.63 -36.25 16.55
C VAL A 10 11.00 -35.87 15.99
N GLU A 11 12.09 -36.44 16.51
CA GLU A 11 13.44 -36.22 16.00
C GLU A 11 13.58 -36.70 14.54
N GLY A 12 14.14 -35.88 13.65
CA GLY A 12 14.32 -36.23 12.24
C GLY A 12 13.05 -36.22 11.37
N ALA A 13 11.91 -35.76 11.91
CA ALA A 13 10.68 -35.67 11.13
C ALA A 13 10.84 -34.71 9.92
N PRO A 14 10.46 -35.14 8.70
CA PRO A 14 10.55 -34.27 7.52
C PRO A 14 9.47 -33.20 7.56
N TYR A 15 9.88 -31.92 7.61
CA TYR A 15 8.97 -30.77 7.45
C TYR A 15 9.00 -30.26 6.02
N ARG A 16 7.82 -29.96 5.49
CA ARG A 16 7.69 -29.33 4.17
C ARG A 16 7.75 -27.80 4.32
N LYS A 17 8.75 -27.18 3.69
CA LYS A 17 8.82 -25.72 3.57
C LYS A 17 7.98 -25.26 2.39
N THR A 18 7.17 -24.22 2.58
CA THR A 18 6.45 -23.49 1.51
C THR A 18 6.79 -22.03 1.65
N GLU A 19 7.09 -21.38 0.53
CA GLU A 19 7.36 -19.94 0.45
C GLU A 19 6.20 -19.27 -0.26
N LEU A 20 5.74 -18.15 0.30
CA LEU A 20 4.69 -17.30 -0.26
C LEU A 20 5.27 -15.91 -0.45
N THR A 21 5.00 -15.31 -1.61
CA THR A 21 5.28 -13.89 -1.86
C THR A 21 4.00 -13.11 -1.60
N LEU A 22 4.09 -12.11 -0.73
CA LEU A 22 2.97 -11.23 -0.39
C LEU A 22 3.19 -9.85 -1.01
N MET A 23 2.12 -9.29 -1.53
CA MET A 23 2.05 -7.91 -2.01
C MET A 23 1.32 -7.03 -0.98
N PRO A 24 1.51 -5.70 -0.98
CA PRO A 24 0.69 -4.80 -0.19
C PRO A 24 -0.79 -5.04 -0.44
N GLY A 25 -1.57 -5.15 0.64
CA GLY A 25 -2.98 -5.52 0.59
C GLY A 25 -3.27 -7.00 0.81
N ASP A 26 -2.30 -7.89 0.57
CA ASP A 26 -2.48 -9.31 0.83
C ASP A 26 -2.69 -9.58 2.33
N GLN A 27 -3.54 -10.55 2.60
CA GLN A 27 -3.91 -10.93 3.95
C GLN A 27 -3.75 -12.44 4.16
N ILE A 28 -3.11 -12.79 5.27
CA ILE A 28 -3.02 -14.18 5.75
C ILE A 28 -4.01 -14.33 6.91
N PHE A 29 -4.81 -15.39 6.86
CA PHE A 29 -5.67 -15.80 7.96
C PHE A 29 -5.18 -17.14 8.50
N LEU A 30 -4.80 -17.16 9.76
CA LEU A 30 -4.31 -18.34 10.48
C LEU A 30 -5.37 -18.75 11.50
N TYR A 31 -5.58 -20.05 11.64
CA TYR A 31 -6.58 -20.58 12.56
C TYR A 31 -6.18 -21.99 13.05
N THR A 32 -6.71 -22.38 14.22
CA THR A 32 -6.65 -23.75 14.71
C THR A 32 -7.83 -24.56 14.15
N ASP A 33 -7.70 -25.88 14.18
CA ASP A 33 -8.71 -26.86 13.78
C ASP A 33 -10.05 -26.68 14.51
N GLY A 34 -10.04 -26.12 15.72
CA GLY A 34 -11.27 -25.75 16.43
C GLY A 34 -12.24 -24.86 15.66
N VAL A 35 -11.75 -24.10 14.63
CA VAL A 35 -12.63 -23.34 13.71
C VAL A 35 -13.36 -24.28 12.75
N THR A 36 -12.63 -25.15 12.07
CA THR A 36 -13.17 -26.04 11.02
C THR A 36 -13.86 -27.29 11.58
N GLU A 37 -13.49 -27.72 12.77
CA GLU A 37 -14.09 -28.84 13.48
C GLU A 37 -15.25 -28.44 14.41
N ALA A 38 -15.56 -27.14 14.50
CA ALA A 38 -16.75 -26.67 15.19
C ALA A 38 -17.99 -27.40 14.68
N THR A 39 -18.77 -28.00 15.60
CA THR A 39 -19.84 -28.94 15.28
C THR A 39 -21.18 -28.36 15.71
N ASN A 40 -22.21 -28.50 14.88
CA ASN A 40 -23.57 -28.10 15.21
C ASN A 40 -24.38 -29.23 15.87
N GLN A 41 -25.63 -28.97 16.22
CA GLN A 41 -26.52 -29.95 16.85
C GLN A 41 -26.80 -31.19 15.98
N ASP A 42 -26.63 -31.09 14.65
CA ASP A 42 -26.78 -32.21 13.71
C ASP A 42 -25.48 -33.01 13.51
N GLU A 43 -24.46 -32.79 14.35
CA GLU A 43 -23.11 -33.38 14.26
C GLU A 43 -22.37 -33.06 12.95
N ARG A 44 -22.70 -31.94 12.30
CA ARG A 44 -22.01 -31.48 11.08
C ARG A 44 -20.88 -30.54 11.46
N LEU A 45 -19.72 -30.70 10.78
CA LEU A 45 -18.59 -29.81 10.94
C LEU A 45 -18.81 -28.51 10.16
N TYR A 46 -18.28 -27.41 10.69
CA TYR A 46 -18.23 -26.10 10.00
C TYR A 46 -17.49 -26.20 8.66
N GLY A 47 -16.30 -26.81 8.65
CA GLY A 47 -15.55 -27.25 7.48
C GLY A 47 -14.74 -26.14 6.79
N GLU A 48 -13.68 -26.55 6.08
CA GLU A 48 -12.79 -25.65 5.33
C GLU A 48 -13.51 -24.94 4.18
N GLU A 49 -14.44 -25.59 3.48
CA GLU A 49 -15.15 -25.01 2.35
C GLU A 49 -16.02 -23.81 2.76
N ARG A 50 -16.70 -23.92 3.91
CA ARG A 50 -17.51 -22.82 4.44
C ARG A 50 -16.62 -21.67 4.87
N LEU A 51 -15.53 -21.95 5.59
CA LEU A 51 -14.55 -20.94 6.01
C LEU A 51 -14.00 -20.20 4.79
N LEU A 52 -13.52 -20.93 3.78
CA LEU A 52 -12.94 -20.33 2.58
C LEU A 52 -13.93 -19.43 1.82
N ARG A 53 -15.17 -19.88 1.68
CA ARG A 53 -16.23 -19.07 1.07
C ARG A 53 -16.48 -17.80 1.88
N PHE A 54 -16.62 -17.90 3.20
CA PHE A 54 -16.84 -16.78 4.09
C PHE A 54 -15.70 -15.76 4.03
N LEU A 55 -14.45 -16.19 4.08
CA LEU A 55 -13.27 -15.32 3.93
C LEU A 55 -13.26 -14.60 2.58
N ASN A 56 -13.64 -15.29 1.50
CA ASN A 56 -13.71 -14.70 0.17
C ASN A 56 -14.81 -13.65 0.03
N GLU A 57 -15.94 -13.81 0.70
CA GLU A 57 -17.02 -12.83 0.74
C GLU A 57 -16.68 -11.58 1.53
N HIS A 58 -15.72 -11.69 2.48
CA HIS A 58 -15.31 -10.61 3.38
C HIS A 58 -13.87 -10.11 3.15
N ARG A 59 -13.35 -10.20 1.91
CA ARG A 59 -11.96 -9.80 1.57
C ARG A 59 -11.61 -8.35 1.93
N GLY A 60 -12.59 -7.46 1.95
CA GLY A 60 -12.40 -6.05 2.28
C GLY A 60 -12.24 -5.76 3.78
N ALA A 61 -12.63 -6.68 4.65
CA ALA A 61 -12.56 -6.50 6.09
C ALA A 61 -11.11 -6.40 6.58
N SER A 62 -10.86 -5.59 7.61
CA SER A 62 -9.56 -5.58 8.30
C SER A 62 -9.30 -6.92 8.99
N PRO A 63 -8.03 -7.25 9.31
CA PRO A 63 -7.70 -8.52 10.00
C PRO A 63 -8.49 -8.75 11.29
N GLY A 64 -8.65 -7.71 12.11
CA GLY A 64 -9.41 -7.79 13.37
C GLY A 64 -10.90 -7.98 13.15
N GLU A 65 -11.50 -7.22 12.21
CA GLU A 65 -12.91 -7.39 11.83
C GLU A 65 -13.17 -8.78 11.26
N LEU A 66 -12.25 -9.29 10.43
CA LEU A 66 -12.38 -10.61 9.81
C LEU A 66 -12.41 -11.73 10.86
N CYS A 67 -11.53 -11.66 11.88
CA CYS A 67 -11.56 -12.60 13.00
C CYS A 67 -12.89 -12.55 13.75
N GLY A 68 -13.42 -11.35 14.01
CA GLY A 68 -14.73 -11.16 14.64
C GLY A 68 -15.88 -11.75 13.82
N LEU A 69 -15.92 -11.44 12.52
CA LEU A 69 -16.94 -11.94 11.59
C LEU A 69 -16.92 -13.47 11.48
N VAL A 70 -15.72 -14.08 11.38
CA VAL A 70 -15.59 -15.55 11.35
C VAL A 70 -16.09 -16.16 12.66
N LYS A 71 -15.74 -15.56 13.81
CA LYS A 71 -16.20 -16.04 15.12
C LYS A 71 -17.73 -16.02 15.19
N GLU A 72 -18.37 -14.93 14.77
CA GLU A 72 -19.83 -14.80 14.74
C GLU A 72 -20.49 -15.82 13.81
N ASP A 73 -19.89 -16.11 12.63
CA ASP A 73 -20.45 -17.12 11.72
C ASP A 73 -20.29 -18.54 12.26
N VAL A 74 -19.17 -18.84 12.92
CA VAL A 74 -18.96 -20.11 13.63
C VAL A 74 -19.98 -20.27 14.77
N ASP A 75 -20.17 -19.25 15.61
CA ASP A 75 -21.13 -19.27 16.72
C ASP A 75 -22.57 -19.48 16.22
N ARG A 76 -22.94 -18.80 15.14
CA ARG A 76 -24.25 -18.98 14.51
C ARG A 76 -24.46 -20.39 13.96
N PHE A 77 -23.40 -21.00 13.44
CA PHE A 77 -23.43 -22.38 12.94
C PHE A 77 -23.54 -23.42 14.06
N VAL A 78 -22.77 -23.24 15.14
CA VAL A 78 -22.76 -24.13 16.30
C VAL A 78 -24.07 -24.06 17.06
N GLY A 79 -24.66 -22.85 17.19
CA GLY A 79 -25.90 -22.64 17.95
C GLY A 79 -25.73 -22.99 19.42
N GLU A 80 -26.61 -23.87 19.92
CA GLU A 80 -26.60 -24.35 21.33
C GLU A 80 -25.71 -25.56 21.56
N ALA A 81 -25.00 -26.09 20.53
CA ALA A 81 -24.11 -27.22 20.71
C ALA A 81 -22.89 -26.81 21.57
N LEU A 82 -22.34 -27.75 22.33
CA LEU A 82 -21.14 -27.48 23.14
C LEU A 82 -19.93 -27.33 22.23
N GLN A 83 -19.12 -26.29 22.52
CA GLN A 83 -17.82 -26.13 21.86
C GLN A 83 -16.90 -27.27 22.27
N PHE A 84 -16.30 -27.94 21.27
CA PHE A 84 -15.52 -29.15 21.49
C PHE A 84 -14.00 -28.87 21.68
N ASP A 85 -13.49 -27.78 21.05
CA ASP A 85 -12.07 -27.42 21.10
C ASP A 85 -11.87 -25.88 21.12
N ASP A 86 -10.67 -25.46 21.49
CA ASP A 86 -10.31 -24.05 21.57
C ASP A 86 -10.17 -23.42 20.17
N ILE A 87 -10.81 -22.28 19.97
CA ILE A 87 -10.74 -21.52 18.73
C ILE A 87 -9.69 -20.42 18.88
N THR A 88 -8.63 -20.52 18.09
CA THR A 88 -7.62 -19.46 17.95
C THR A 88 -7.57 -19.00 16.51
N MET A 89 -7.62 -17.67 16.31
CA MET A 89 -7.54 -17.06 14.98
C MET A 89 -6.61 -15.86 15.00
N MET A 90 -5.87 -15.66 13.92
CA MET A 90 -5.01 -14.51 13.72
C MET A 90 -5.08 -14.05 12.26
N GLY A 91 -5.40 -12.79 12.04
CA GLY A 91 -5.32 -12.13 10.74
C GLY A 91 -4.10 -11.22 10.65
N VAL A 92 -3.36 -11.31 9.55
CA VAL A 92 -2.21 -10.44 9.27
C VAL A 92 -2.37 -9.85 7.86
N ARG A 93 -2.30 -8.52 7.72
CA ARG A 93 -2.31 -7.85 6.42
C ARG A 93 -0.99 -7.12 6.20
N LEU A 94 -0.40 -7.36 5.03
CA LEU A 94 0.77 -6.60 4.59
C LEU A 94 0.32 -5.23 4.09
N LYS A 95 0.69 -4.14 4.79
CA LYS A 95 0.28 -2.78 4.41
C LYS A 95 1.26 -2.13 3.45
N ALA A 96 2.55 -2.43 3.59
CA ALA A 96 3.59 -1.82 2.78
C ALA A 96 4.77 -2.78 2.58
N VAL A 97 5.43 -2.63 1.43
CA VAL A 97 6.78 -3.17 1.20
C VAL A 97 7.70 -1.98 0.98
N ARG A 98 8.80 -1.93 1.70
CA ARG A 98 9.75 -0.83 1.63
C ARG A 98 11.14 -1.34 1.27
N GLY A 99 11.67 -0.82 0.18
CA GLY A 99 13.06 -0.96 -0.24
C GLY A 99 13.84 0.32 -0.03
N GLU A 100 15.09 0.34 -0.45
CA GLU A 100 15.96 1.50 -0.31
C GLU A 100 15.47 2.73 -1.10
N ASN A 101 15.03 2.51 -2.34
CA ASN A 101 14.61 3.55 -3.28
C ASN A 101 13.17 3.34 -3.77
N LEU A 102 12.41 2.49 -3.10
CA LEU A 102 11.05 2.13 -3.50
C LEU A 102 10.19 1.87 -2.28
N VAL A 103 8.96 2.35 -2.33
CA VAL A 103 7.91 1.99 -1.40
C VAL A 103 6.66 1.58 -2.18
N ALA A 104 6.10 0.41 -1.85
CA ALA A 104 4.82 -0.06 -2.37
C ALA A 104 3.82 -0.13 -1.23
N LEU A 105 2.62 0.41 -1.43
CA LEU A 105 1.62 0.67 -0.39
C LEU A 105 0.21 0.36 -0.90
N VAL A 106 -0.68 0.04 0.03
CA VAL A 106 -2.12 0.22 -0.20
C VAL A 106 -2.41 1.72 -0.07
N PRO A 107 -2.89 2.41 -1.12
CA PRO A 107 -3.10 3.85 -1.09
C PRO A 107 -4.36 4.20 -0.29
N ASP A 108 -4.17 4.45 0.99
CA ASP A 108 -5.18 4.92 1.94
C ASP A 108 -4.68 6.16 2.71
N LYS A 109 -5.52 6.75 3.56
CA LYS A 109 -5.12 7.92 4.33
C LYS A 109 -3.95 7.66 5.29
N ALA A 110 -3.80 6.44 5.79
CA ALA A 110 -2.70 6.08 6.69
C ALA A 110 -1.37 5.99 5.95
N SER A 111 -1.39 5.63 4.64
CA SER A 111 -0.20 5.53 3.82
C SER A 111 0.47 6.88 3.51
N LEU A 112 -0.26 8.00 3.65
CA LEU A 112 0.29 9.35 3.49
C LEU A 112 1.45 9.63 4.47
N GLU A 113 1.37 9.13 5.69
CA GLU A 113 2.45 9.27 6.67
C GLU A 113 3.70 8.50 6.21
N THR A 114 3.52 7.25 5.77
CA THR A 114 4.63 6.44 5.25
C THR A 114 5.31 7.08 4.03
N ILE A 115 4.55 7.72 3.15
CA ILE A 115 5.09 8.44 1.99
C ILE A 115 5.88 9.68 2.42
N ARG A 116 5.43 10.40 3.44
CA ARG A 116 6.16 11.55 3.99
C ARG A 116 7.48 11.14 4.60
N ASP A 117 7.49 10.06 5.38
CA ASP A 117 8.73 9.51 5.93
C ASP A 117 9.70 9.09 4.83
N PHE A 118 9.21 8.42 3.79
CA PHE A 118 10.01 8.06 2.62
C PHE A 118 10.59 9.28 1.90
N THR A 119 9.81 10.37 1.80
CA THR A 119 10.27 11.64 1.20
C THR A 119 11.31 12.35 2.08
N CYS A 120 11.15 12.32 3.41
CA CYS A 120 12.16 12.83 4.34
C CYS A 120 13.49 12.10 4.15
N GLU A 121 13.50 10.78 4.12
CA GLU A 121 14.71 9.98 3.90
C GLU A 121 15.35 10.26 2.53
N LEU A 122 14.53 10.43 1.49
CA LEU A 122 15.04 10.86 0.18
C LEU A 122 15.76 12.22 0.29
N ALA A 123 15.12 13.19 0.93
CA ALA A 123 15.71 14.52 1.10
C ALA A 123 17.03 14.47 1.90
N GLU A 124 17.09 13.67 2.97
CA GLU A 124 18.30 13.46 3.76
C GLU A 124 19.43 12.81 2.94
N ARG A 125 19.13 11.76 2.18
CA ARG A 125 20.11 11.08 1.31
C ARG A 125 20.70 11.96 0.23
N LEU A 126 19.90 12.91 -0.25
CA LEU A 126 20.32 13.91 -1.25
C LEU A 126 21.09 15.08 -0.62
N GLY A 127 21.17 15.17 0.71
CA GLY A 127 21.68 16.37 1.38
C GLY A 127 20.85 17.62 1.02
N ALA A 128 19.54 17.45 0.78
CA ALA A 128 18.68 18.48 0.28
C ALA A 128 18.54 19.65 1.26
N GLY A 129 18.93 20.85 0.83
CA GLY A 129 18.60 22.06 1.58
C GLY A 129 17.10 22.34 1.62
N PRO A 130 16.63 23.28 2.46
CA PRO A 130 15.19 23.53 2.70
C PRO A 130 14.37 23.75 1.42
N GLY A 131 14.93 24.41 0.42
CA GLY A 131 14.24 24.69 -0.84
C GLY A 131 13.98 23.42 -1.68
N LEU A 132 14.95 22.52 -1.79
CA LEU A 132 14.79 21.25 -2.50
C LEU A 132 13.91 20.28 -1.71
N SER A 133 14.14 20.18 -0.39
CA SER A 133 13.29 19.36 0.49
C SER A 133 11.83 19.76 0.38
N GLY A 134 11.52 21.07 0.45
CA GLY A 134 10.14 21.57 0.29
C GLY A 134 9.54 21.23 -1.08
N LYS A 135 10.32 21.31 -2.17
CA LYS A 135 9.84 20.89 -3.50
C LYS A 135 9.52 19.40 -3.57
N LEU A 136 10.39 18.55 -3.03
CA LEU A 136 10.18 17.10 -2.98
C LEU A 136 8.89 16.76 -2.23
N HIS A 137 8.68 17.36 -1.06
CA HIS A 137 7.47 17.14 -0.28
C HIS A 137 6.20 17.56 -1.04
N ILE A 138 6.19 18.75 -1.65
CA ILE A 138 5.03 19.22 -2.41
C ILE A 138 4.74 18.29 -3.58
N VAL A 139 5.77 17.89 -4.34
CA VAL A 139 5.60 17.01 -5.52
C VAL A 139 5.07 15.65 -5.09
N VAL A 140 5.68 15.04 -4.09
CA VAL A 140 5.29 13.68 -3.66
C VAL A 140 3.93 13.69 -2.97
N ASP A 141 3.67 14.63 -2.05
CA ASP A 141 2.39 14.73 -1.34
C ASP A 141 1.24 14.96 -2.34
N GLU A 142 1.39 15.85 -3.31
CA GLU A 142 0.34 16.17 -4.27
C GLU A 142 0.00 14.98 -5.16
N ILE A 143 1.02 14.36 -5.78
CA ILE A 143 0.78 13.23 -6.68
C ILE A 143 0.23 12.03 -5.92
N TYR A 144 0.81 11.70 -4.77
CA TYR A 144 0.35 10.56 -3.99
C TYR A 144 -1.04 10.78 -3.38
N SER A 145 -1.35 12.00 -2.91
CA SER A 145 -2.71 12.35 -2.44
C SER A 145 -3.76 12.18 -3.54
N ASN A 146 -3.41 12.52 -4.79
CA ASN A 146 -4.31 12.31 -5.92
C ASN A 146 -4.58 10.81 -6.16
N ILE A 147 -3.56 9.96 -6.03
CA ILE A 147 -3.74 8.51 -6.09
C ILE A 147 -4.69 8.05 -4.97
N VAL A 148 -4.46 8.45 -3.72
CA VAL A 148 -5.29 8.07 -2.56
C VAL A 148 -6.75 8.50 -2.73
N ASN A 149 -6.99 9.72 -3.23
CA ASN A 149 -8.32 10.30 -3.25
C ASN A 149 -9.14 9.93 -4.50
N TYR A 150 -8.49 9.68 -5.64
CA TYR A 150 -9.19 9.64 -6.92
C TYR A 150 -8.92 8.39 -7.76
N SER A 151 -7.82 7.65 -7.54
CA SER A 151 -7.47 6.54 -8.44
C SER A 151 -8.29 5.27 -8.20
N GLY A 152 -8.80 5.05 -6.98
CA GLY A 152 -9.39 3.77 -6.60
C GLY A 152 -8.41 2.59 -6.65
N ALA A 153 -7.11 2.87 -6.65
CA ALA A 153 -6.07 1.86 -6.70
C ALA A 153 -6.05 0.99 -5.43
N THR A 154 -5.67 -0.27 -5.59
CA THR A 154 -5.42 -1.20 -4.48
C THR A 154 -3.94 -1.31 -4.14
N ILE A 155 -3.06 -0.88 -5.05
CA ILE A 155 -1.62 -0.79 -4.85
C ILE A 155 -1.08 0.45 -5.55
N ALA A 156 -0.19 1.16 -4.88
CA ALA A 156 0.60 2.25 -5.44
C ALA A 156 2.08 2.05 -5.07
N GLU A 157 2.95 2.41 -5.98
CA GLU A 157 4.39 2.35 -5.83
C GLU A 157 4.98 3.73 -6.09
N VAL A 158 5.90 4.14 -5.23
CA VAL A 158 6.72 5.35 -5.43
C VAL A 158 8.18 4.94 -5.37
N SER A 159 8.93 5.31 -6.39
CA SER A 159 10.37 5.05 -6.44
C SER A 159 11.15 6.27 -6.90
N TRP A 160 12.44 6.28 -6.60
CA TRP A 160 13.33 7.33 -7.04
C TRP A 160 14.70 6.80 -7.47
N GLN A 161 15.34 7.55 -8.35
CA GLN A 161 16.71 7.31 -8.79
C GLN A 161 17.44 8.64 -8.90
N LEU A 162 18.74 8.64 -8.56
CA LEU A 162 19.63 9.75 -8.80
C LEU A 162 20.45 9.46 -10.05
N ALA A 163 20.28 10.27 -11.09
CA ALA A 163 21.01 10.16 -12.34
C ALA A 163 21.26 11.55 -12.93
N ASP A 164 22.44 11.79 -13.48
CA ASP A 164 22.84 13.02 -14.17
C ASP A 164 22.58 14.31 -13.36
N GLY A 165 22.78 14.26 -12.02
CA GLY A 165 22.52 15.38 -11.13
C GLY A 165 21.03 15.73 -10.99
N LYS A 166 20.14 14.79 -11.26
CA LYS A 166 18.68 14.94 -11.19
C LYS A 166 18.05 13.81 -10.39
N VAL A 167 16.95 14.11 -9.72
CA VAL A 167 16.10 13.12 -9.08
C VAL A 167 15.00 12.71 -10.05
N HIS A 168 14.93 11.43 -10.35
CA HIS A 168 13.88 10.82 -11.13
C HIS A 168 12.91 10.14 -10.18
N LEU A 169 11.70 10.67 -10.05
CA LEU A 169 10.60 10.07 -9.30
C LEU A 169 9.69 9.28 -10.24
N THR A 170 9.26 8.10 -9.83
CA THR A 170 8.26 7.33 -10.55
C THR A 170 7.13 6.97 -9.61
N PHE A 171 5.90 7.32 -9.99
CA PHE A 171 4.67 6.93 -9.34
C PHE A 171 3.97 5.92 -10.22
N SER A 172 3.56 4.79 -9.67
CA SER A 172 2.79 3.78 -10.40
C SER A 172 1.64 3.28 -9.56
N ASP A 173 0.44 3.21 -10.11
CA ASP A 173 -0.75 2.68 -9.44
C ASP A 173 -1.62 1.87 -10.40
N ASN A 174 -2.43 0.96 -9.85
CA ASN A 174 -3.35 0.10 -10.63
C ASN A 174 -4.79 0.63 -10.65
N GLY A 175 -5.00 1.91 -10.42
CA GLY A 175 -6.30 2.54 -10.42
C GLY A 175 -6.88 2.84 -11.80
N VAL A 176 -7.94 3.66 -11.81
CA VAL A 176 -8.54 4.12 -13.06
C VAL A 176 -7.53 4.95 -13.88
N PRO A 177 -7.62 4.96 -15.22
CA PRO A 177 -6.77 5.82 -16.04
C PRO A 177 -6.92 7.29 -15.65
N TYR A 178 -5.79 7.96 -15.37
CA TYR A 178 -5.77 9.37 -15.04
C TYR A 178 -4.45 9.99 -15.49
N ASP A 179 -4.50 10.88 -16.47
CA ASP A 179 -3.36 11.66 -16.91
C ASP A 179 -3.38 13.07 -16.25
N PRO A 180 -2.50 13.33 -15.28
CA PRO A 180 -2.44 14.64 -14.65
C PRO A 180 -1.95 15.76 -15.60
N LEU A 181 -1.38 15.40 -16.76
CA LEU A 181 -0.89 16.38 -17.74
C LEU A 181 -2.02 16.97 -18.59
N GLU A 182 -3.12 16.21 -18.78
CA GLU A 182 -4.32 16.66 -19.48
C GLU A 182 -5.23 17.58 -18.65
N THR A 183 -4.96 17.71 -17.34
CA THR A 183 -5.74 18.61 -16.49
C THR A 183 -5.55 20.05 -16.93
N ALA A 184 -6.66 20.71 -17.24
CA ALA A 184 -6.67 22.13 -17.62
C ALA A 184 -6.01 22.98 -16.53
N GLU A 185 -5.18 23.93 -16.93
CA GLU A 185 -4.59 24.86 -15.97
C GLU A 185 -5.70 25.68 -15.31
N PRO A 186 -5.75 25.73 -13.97
CA PRO A 186 -6.75 26.55 -13.29
C PRO A 186 -6.52 28.02 -13.61
N ASP A 187 -7.60 28.76 -13.82
CA ASP A 187 -7.52 30.21 -14.00
C ASP A 187 -7.08 30.88 -12.69
N ILE A 188 -5.80 31.23 -12.62
CA ILE A 188 -5.19 31.88 -11.46
C ILE A 188 -5.62 33.34 -11.27
N THR A 189 -6.40 33.93 -12.21
CA THR A 189 -6.91 35.30 -12.11
C THR A 189 -8.20 35.40 -11.31
N LEU A 190 -8.90 34.26 -11.09
CA LEU A 190 -10.12 34.18 -10.28
C LEU A 190 -9.80 34.25 -8.77
N SER A 191 -10.70 34.79 -8.00
CA SER A 191 -10.61 34.80 -6.53
C SER A 191 -10.66 33.37 -5.95
N ALA A 192 -10.17 33.18 -4.72
CA ALA A 192 -10.14 31.86 -4.07
C ALA A 192 -11.55 31.24 -3.91
N GLU A 193 -12.60 32.03 -3.88
CA GLU A 193 -14.01 31.63 -3.74
C GLU A 193 -14.64 31.22 -5.09
N GLU A 194 -14.09 31.68 -6.22
CA GLU A 194 -14.58 31.40 -7.56
C GLU A 194 -13.81 30.29 -8.29
N ARG A 195 -12.73 29.78 -7.69
CA ARG A 195 -11.93 28.69 -8.28
C ARG A 195 -12.59 27.34 -8.02
N GLU A 196 -12.65 26.51 -9.03
CA GLU A 196 -12.95 25.09 -8.83
C GLU A 196 -11.88 24.47 -7.92
N ILE A 197 -12.35 23.68 -6.94
CA ILE A 197 -11.49 22.98 -5.98
C ILE A 197 -10.74 21.88 -6.75
N GLY A 198 -9.48 22.14 -7.13
CA GLY A 198 -8.62 21.17 -7.82
C GLY A 198 -7.70 21.84 -8.85
N GLY A 199 -6.60 21.17 -9.21
CA GLY A 199 -5.67 21.60 -10.27
C GLY A 199 -4.53 22.53 -9.83
N LEU A 200 -4.61 23.22 -8.68
CA LEU A 200 -3.53 24.10 -8.23
C LEU A 200 -2.27 23.29 -7.83
N GLY A 201 -2.46 22.12 -7.25
CA GLY A 201 -1.37 21.25 -6.84
C GLY A 201 -0.59 20.68 -8.02
N VAL A 202 -1.29 20.17 -9.05
CA VAL A 202 -0.63 19.70 -10.28
C VAL A 202 0.11 20.85 -10.99
N LEU A 203 -0.44 22.07 -10.97
CA LEU A 203 0.26 23.23 -11.51
C LEU A 203 1.54 23.54 -10.73
N MET A 204 1.53 23.43 -9.40
CA MET A 204 2.73 23.58 -8.57
C MET A 204 3.75 22.49 -8.88
N VAL A 205 3.32 21.24 -9.03
CA VAL A 205 4.19 20.13 -9.44
C VAL A 205 4.84 20.45 -10.78
N LYS A 206 4.08 20.86 -11.80
CA LYS A 206 4.60 21.27 -13.12
C LYS A 206 5.66 22.38 -13.01
N ARG A 207 5.53 23.32 -12.07
CA ARG A 207 6.50 24.41 -11.87
C ARG A 207 7.78 24.00 -11.14
N PHE A 208 7.73 22.94 -10.32
CA PHE A 208 8.87 22.47 -9.54
C PHE A 208 9.68 21.38 -10.24
N THR A 209 9.17 20.88 -11.35
CA THR A 209 9.73 19.77 -12.11
C THR A 209 10.29 20.23 -13.45
N GLU A 210 11.31 19.54 -13.95
CA GLU A 210 11.91 19.79 -15.24
C GLU A 210 11.10 19.11 -16.36
N THR A 211 10.70 17.86 -16.10
CA THR A 211 9.85 17.08 -16.99
C THR A 211 8.83 16.27 -16.20
N MET A 212 7.69 16.03 -16.80
CA MET A 212 6.66 15.11 -16.37
C MET A 212 6.19 14.31 -17.58
N GLU A 213 6.15 12.99 -17.44
CA GLU A 213 5.71 12.07 -18.50
C GLU A 213 4.73 11.07 -17.92
N TYR A 214 3.56 10.96 -18.52
CA TYR A 214 2.57 9.96 -18.17
C TYR A 214 2.43 8.94 -19.28
N HIS A 215 2.29 7.68 -18.90
CA HIS A 215 1.85 6.60 -19.78
C HIS A 215 1.08 5.55 -18.99
N ARG A 216 0.29 4.75 -19.70
CA ARG A 216 -0.41 3.62 -19.13
C ARG A 216 0.09 2.34 -19.78
N GLU A 217 0.57 1.41 -18.95
CA GLU A 217 1.11 0.12 -19.38
C GLU A 217 0.66 -0.96 -18.40
N ASP A 218 0.34 -2.16 -18.90
CA ASP A 218 -0.07 -3.33 -18.10
C ASP A 218 -1.17 -3.00 -17.05
N ASN A 219 -2.14 -2.17 -17.45
CA ASN A 219 -3.23 -1.71 -16.61
C ASN A 219 -2.81 -0.85 -15.41
N ARG A 220 -1.61 -0.26 -15.43
CA ARG A 220 -1.08 0.65 -14.43
C ARG A 220 -0.90 2.05 -15.00
N ASN A 221 -1.22 3.07 -14.22
CA ASN A 221 -0.79 4.43 -14.45
C ASN A 221 0.69 4.53 -14.06
N ILE A 222 1.49 5.18 -14.88
CA ILE A 222 2.92 5.42 -14.62
C ILE A 222 3.21 6.88 -14.90
N LEU A 223 3.53 7.64 -13.86
CA LEU A 223 3.93 9.03 -13.95
C LEU A 223 5.41 9.16 -13.57
N LYS A 224 6.22 9.64 -14.50
CA LYS A 224 7.64 9.94 -14.27
C LYS A 224 7.85 11.43 -14.16
N ILE A 225 8.62 11.82 -13.17
CA ILE A 225 8.89 13.22 -12.83
C ILE A 225 10.40 13.39 -12.65
N VAL A 226 10.96 14.45 -13.23
CA VAL A 226 12.38 14.80 -13.08
C VAL A 226 12.51 16.13 -12.37
N ILE A 227 13.32 16.17 -11.31
CA ILE A 227 13.64 17.37 -10.53
C ILE A 227 15.14 17.59 -10.61
N ALA A 228 15.56 18.76 -11.09
CA ALA A 228 16.97 19.15 -11.10
C ALA A 228 17.45 19.43 -9.66
N LEU A 229 18.61 18.90 -9.31
CA LEU A 229 19.30 19.29 -8.08
C LEU A 229 19.91 20.69 -8.24
N PRO A 230 19.89 21.51 -7.18
CA PRO A 230 20.61 22.78 -7.21
C PRO A 230 22.10 22.50 -7.45
N TYR A 231 22.69 23.20 -8.38
CA TYR A 231 24.15 23.12 -8.62
C TYR A 231 24.85 23.52 -7.33
N GLU A 232 25.58 22.61 -6.68
CA GLU A 232 26.51 23.01 -5.67
C GLU A 232 27.64 23.79 -6.40
N ASN A 233 27.59 25.09 -6.26
CA ASN A 233 28.70 25.94 -6.66
C ASN A 233 29.85 25.62 -5.64
N THR A 234 30.60 24.55 -5.90
CA THR A 234 31.88 24.33 -5.23
C THR A 234 32.77 25.47 -5.67
N GLY A 235 32.57 26.61 -5.01
CA GLY A 235 33.46 27.75 -5.14
C GLY A 235 34.86 27.35 -4.71
N THR A 236 35.65 26.86 -5.66
CA THR A 236 37.10 26.93 -5.57
C THR A 236 37.45 28.39 -5.70
N GLY A 237 37.26 29.11 -4.58
CA GLY A 237 37.89 30.40 -4.38
C GLY A 237 39.40 30.16 -4.27
N GLY A 238 40.08 30.32 -5.38
CA GLY A 238 41.52 30.47 -5.34
C GLY A 238 41.90 31.80 -4.66
N PHE A 239 42.75 31.69 -3.73
CA PHE A 239 43.75 32.73 -3.40
C PHE A 239 45.11 32.07 -3.43
#